data_490bcd912114aee95093185f1e8facaa
#
_entry.id   490bcd912114aee95093185f1e8facaa
#
_cell.length_a   1.000
_cell.length_b   1.000
_cell.length_c   1.000
_cell.angle_alpha   90.00
_cell.angle_beta   90.00
_cell.angle_gamma   90.00
#
_symmetry.space_group_name_H-M   'P 1'
#
loop_
_entity.id
_entity.type
_entity.pdbx_description
1 polymer ?
#
loop_
_entity_poly.entity_id
_entity_poly.type
_entity_poly.pdbx_seq_one_letter_code
_entity_poly.pdbx_strand_id
1 'polypeptide(L)'
;ADGAASGFGAHIMVHGPMEHDMTSYPSGEAYIKGAEIFRAGQKSVLGRYPFHWHLAQDAGAGQYFSDNAVHTSFNRAITIHGTDYTTVENNFFYDHIGHGVFIEDGAERFNVIRNNVVVLTKRPLPGEEIIPSDNQLDEDQNRTPASFWIT
;
A
#
# COMPACT_ATOMS: atom_id res chain seq x y z
N ALA A 1 -3.88 21.39 13.03
CA ALA A 1 -3.82 21.44 11.56
C ALA A 1 -4.86 20.45 11.03
N ASP A 2 -5.63 20.83 10.03
CA ASP A 2 -6.56 19.93 9.36
C ASP A 2 -5.77 18.99 8.45
N GLY A 3 -5.60 17.75 8.88
CA GLY A 3 -4.90 16.72 8.10
C GLY A 3 -5.51 16.50 6.72
N ALA A 4 -6.82 16.73 6.57
CA ALA A 4 -7.49 16.63 5.28
C ALA A 4 -7.01 17.70 4.29
N ALA A 5 -6.82 18.93 4.75
CA ALA A 5 -6.32 20.02 3.91
C ALA A 5 -4.84 19.85 3.55
N SER A 6 -4.05 19.26 4.44
CA SER A 6 -2.61 19.03 4.20
C SER A 6 -2.31 17.72 3.47
N GLY A 7 -3.27 16.79 3.38
CA GLY A 7 -3.01 15.44 2.87
C GLY A 7 -2.09 14.62 3.78
N PHE A 8 -2.11 14.91 5.09
CA PHE A 8 -1.25 14.29 6.08
C PHE A 8 -2.06 13.43 7.05
N GLY A 9 -2.11 12.13 6.78
CA GLY A 9 -2.79 11.14 7.59
C GLY A 9 -1.83 10.17 8.29
N ALA A 10 -2.39 9.34 9.15
CA ALA A 10 -1.66 8.24 9.76
C ALA A 10 -1.25 7.20 8.71
N HIS A 11 -0.24 6.40 9.01
CA HIS A 11 0.14 5.23 8.22
C HIS A 11 0.50 4.07 9.15
N ILE A 12 0.32 2.86 8.67
CA ILE A 12 0.71 1.63 9.34
C ILE A 12 1.76 0.96 8.46
N MET A 13 2.95 0.73 9.02
CA MET A 13 4.02 0.05 8.32
C MET A 13 4.49 -1.15 9.13
N VAL A 14 4.49 -2.31 8.50
CA VAL A 14 5.09 -3.54 9.03
C VAL A 14 6.43 -3.69 8.35
N HIS A 15 7.50 -3.52 9.11
CA HIS A 15 8.85 -3.51 8.59
C HIS A 15 9.55 -4.84 8.82
N GLY A 16 10.27 -5.31 7.81
CA GLY A 16 11.20 -6.43 7.92
C GLY A 16 12.44 -6.09 8.74
N PRO A 17 13.34 -7.05 8.94
CA PRO A 17 14.59 -6.81 9.65
C PRO A 17 15.44 -5.78 8.87
N MET A 18 16.10 -4.88 9.58
CA MET A 18 17.02 -3.94 8.94
C MET A 18 18.30 -4.67 8.48
N GLU A 19 18.83 -4.32 7.33
CA GLU A 19 19.90 -5.02 6.61
C GLU A 19 21.19 -5.23 7.42
N HIS A 20 21.42 -4.49 8.51
CA HIS A 20 22.68 -4.55 9.25
C HIS A 20 22.74 -5.62 10.35
N ASP A 21 21.62 -6.15 10.78
CA ASP A 21 21.61 -7.21 11.78
C ASP A 21 20.32 -8.04 11.73
N MET A 22 20.28 -8.93 10.75
CA MET A 22 19.15 -9.87 10.54
C MET A 22 18.88 -10.78 11.74
N THR A 23 19.76 -10.79 12.72
CA THR A 23 19.65 -11.69 13.89
C THR A 23 19.06 -11.02 15.12
N SER A 24 19.07 -9.70 15.19
CA SER A 24 18.71 -8.97 16.41
C SER A 24 17.32 -8.33 16.40
N TYR A 25 16.71 -8.14 15.23
CA TYR A 25 15.38 -7.52 15.13
C TYR A 25 14.45 -8.37 14.28
N PRO A 26 13.50 -9.09 14.90
CA PRO A 26 12.50 -9.84 14.15
C PRO A 26 11.66 -8.89 13.29
N SER A 27 11.12 -9.40 12.18
CA SER A 27 10.14 -8.67 11.39
C SER A 27 8.91 -8.34 12.22
N GLY A 28 8.32 -7.19 11.93
CA GLY A 28 7.00 -6.86 12.44
C GLY A 28 5.94 -7.83 11.89
N GLU A 29 4.83 -7.92 12.60
CA GLU A 29 3.69 -8.74 12.19
C GLU A 29 2.40 -7.91 12.22
N ALA A 30 1.48 -8.18 11.29
CA ALA A 30 0.17 -7.56 11.27
C ALA A 30 -0.95 -8.57 10.96
N TYR A 31 -1.97 -8.51 11.77
CA TYR A 31 -3.20 -9.31 11.65
C TYR A 31 -4.38 -8.37 11.78
N ILE A 32 -4.78 -7.73 10.66
CA ILE A 32 -5.79 -6.67 10.69
C ILE A 32 -7.08 -7.17 10.08
N LYS A 33 -8.16 -7.10 10.86
CA LYS A 33 -9.48 -7.55 10.44
C LYS A 33 -10.58 -6.66 10.98
N GLY A 34 -11.56 -6.33 10.11
CA GLY A 34 -12.76 -5.61 10.51
C GLY A 34 -12.50 -4.15 10.89
N ALA A 35 -11.45 -3.54 10.35
CA ALA A 35 -11.06 -2.18 10.64
C ALA A 35 -11.52 -1.21 9.53
N GLU A 36 -11.79 0.03 9.93
CA GLU A 36 -11.91 1.17 9.04
C GLU A 36 -10.64 2.03 9.11
N ILE A 37 -10.02 2.28 7.96
CA ILE A 37 -8.86 3.16 7.81
C ILE A 37 -9.28 4.34 6.94
N PHE A 38 -9.48 5.48 7.59
CA PHE A 38 -10.03 6.68 6.98
C PHE A 38 -9.03 7.84 7.01
N ARG A 39 -8.88 8.54 5.88
CA ARG A 39 -7.97 9.69 5.73
C ARG A 39 -6.53 9.36 6.16
N ALA A 40 -6.08 8.19 5.78
CA ALA A 40 -4.74 7.69 6.09
C ALA A 40 -3.79 7.85 4.90
N GLY A 41 -2.51 7.63 5.17
CA GLY A 41 -1.43 7.87 4.21
C GLY A 41 -1.00 9.34 4.18
N GLN A 42 0.15 9.58 3.58
CA GLN A 42 0.71 10.93 3.44
C GLN A 42 0.95 11.23 1.97
N LYS A 43 0.32 12.31 1.52
CA LYS A 43 0.39 12.78 0.14
C LYS A 43 1.83 13.04 -0.29
N SER A 44 2.20 12.55 -1.45
CA SER A 44 3.52 12.75 -2.05
C SER A 44 4.70 12.24 -1.20
N VAL A 45 4.47 11.32 -0.27
CA VAL A 45 5.53 10.74 0.56
C VAL A 45 5.63 9.25 0.30
N LEU A 46 6.77 8.82 -0.27
CA LEU A 46 7.05 7.42 -0.56
C LEU A 46 6.99 6.58 0.73
N GLY A 47 6.37 5.41 0.66
CA GLY A 47 6.26 4.47 1.78
C GLY A 47 5.22 4.83 2.83
N ARG A 48 4.63 6.04 2.80
CA ARG A 48 3.65 6.50 3.78
C ARG A 48 2.22 6.22 3.33
N TYR A 49 1.94 4.94 3.10
CA TYR A 49 0.64 4.43 2.67
C TYR A 49 -0.28 4.14 3.87
N PRO A 50 -1.60 4.10 3.72
CA PRO A 50 -2.50 3.68 4.80
C PRO A 50 -2.08 2.38 5.46
N PHE A 51 -1.74 1.35 4.66
CA PHE A 51 -1.14 0.12 5.15
C PHE A 51 -0.02 -0.35 4.22
N HIS A 52 1.12 -0.77 4.80
CA HIS A 52 2.32 -1.13 4.06
C HIS A 52 3.09 -2.28 4.74
N TRP A 53 3.17 -3.45 4.07
CA TRP A 53 4.21 -4.42 4.35
C TRP A 53 5.48 -4.00 3.62
N HIS A 54 6.56 -3.81 4.37
CA HIS A 54 7.81 -3.27 3.84
C HIS A 54 8.99 -4.20 4.16
N LEU A 55 9.49 -4.90 3.12
CA LEU A 55 10.68 -5.74 3.18
C LEU A 55 10.62 -6.83 4.27
N ALA A 56 9.45 -7.38 4.55
CA ALA A 56 9.28 -8.42 5.57
C ALA A 56 9.61 -9.82 5.04
N GLN A 57 9.84 -9.97 3.73
CA GLN A 57 10.20 -11.23 3.07
C GLN A 57 9.25 -12.37 3.47
N ASP A 58 9.76 -13.54 3.81
CA ASP A 58 8.96 -14.71 4.20
C ASP A 58 8.22 -14.54 5.54
N ALA A 59 8.54 -13.50 6.31
CA ALA A 59 7.82 -13.21 7.56
C ALA A 59 6.36 -12.78 7.33
N GLY A 60 5.96 -12.48 6.10
CA GLY A 60 4.56 -12.30 5.73
C GLY A 60 3.69 -13.54 5.91
N ALA A 61 4.29 -14.72 6.10
CA ALA A 61 3.56 -15.96 6.23
C ALA A 61 2.56 -15.96 7.39
N GLY A 62 1.28 -16.14 7.04
CA GLY A 62 0.18 -16.11 8.01
C GLY A 62 -0.35 -14.72 8.37
N GLN A 63 0.35 -13.65 7.97
CA GLN A 63 -0.14 -12.30 8.16
C GLN A 63 -1.29 -11.98 7.20
N TYR A 64 -2.20 -11.14 7.64
CA TYR A 64 -3.36 -10.80 6.82
C TYR A 64 -3.88 -9.38 7.04
N PHE A 65 -4.53 -8.91 5.99
CA PHE A 65 -5.36 -7.72 5.97
C PHE A 65 -6.71 -8.12 5.36
N SER A 66 -7.73 -8.36 6.21
CA SER A 66 -9.00 -8.94 5.77
C SER A 66 -10.23 -8.24 6.35
N ASP A 67 -11.32 -8.21 5.55
CA ASP A 67 -12.61 -7.65 5.95
C ASP A 67 -12.51 -6.17 6.39
N ASN A 68 -11.62 -5.38 5.79
CA ASN A 68 -11.38 -3.98 6.13
C ASN A 68 -11.95 -3.03 5.09
N ALA A 69 -12.14 -1.77 5.49
CA ALA A 69 -12.40 -0.65 4.59
C ALA A 69 -11.26 0.37 4.68
N VAL A 70 -10.66 0.72 3.54
CA VAL A 70 -9.70 1.81 3.43
C VAL A 70 -10.25 2.83 2.47
N HIS A 71 -10.48 4.07 2.93
CA HIS A 71 -11.10 5.05 2.05
C HIS A 71 -10.67 6.49 2.32
N THR A 72 -10.88 7.31 1.28
CA THR A 72 -10.52 8.74 1.28
C THR A 72 -9.05 8.93 1.67
N SER A 73 -8.18 8.04 1.17
CA SER A 73 -6.77 8.04 1.54
C SER A 73 -5.98 9.03 0.70
N PHE A 74 -4.88 9.53 1.29
CA PHE A 74 -4.01 10.51 0.66
C PHE A 74 -2.86 9.87 -0.14
N ASN A 75 -2.83 8.54 -0.18
CA ASN A 75 -1.84 7.77 -0.90
C ASN A 75 -2.45 6.41 -1.32
N ARG A 76 -1.63 5.49 -1.83
CA ARG A 76 -2.02 4.12 -2.20
C ARG A 76 -2.74 3.43 -1.05
N ALA A 77 -3.77 2.63 -1.35
CA ALA A 77 -4.58 2.08 -0.25
C ALA A 77 -3.83 1.01 0.56
N ILE A 78 -3.19 0.06 -0.13
CA ILE A 78 -2.39 -0.99 0.49
C ILE A 78 -1.20 -1.33 -0.39
N THR A 79 -0.03 -1.53 0.23
CA THR A 79 1.20 -1.89 -0.47
C THR A 79 1.83 -3.14 0.13
N ILE A 80 2.25 -4.04 -0.76
CA ILE A 80 3.08 -5.19 -0.47
C ILE A 80 4.41 -4.94 -1.19
N HIS A 81 5.47 -4.71 -0.42
CA HIS A 81 6.80 -4.43 -0.92
C HIS A 81 7.80 -5.41 -0.31
N GLY A 82 8.48 -6.18 -1.15
CA GLY A 82 9.47 -7.16 -0.73
C GLY A 82 8.96 -8.12 0.36
N THR A 83 7.69 -8.53 0.28
CA THR A 83 7.04 -9.36 1.30
C THR A 83 6.25 -10.47 0.64
N ASP A 84 6.46 -11.69 1.09
CA ASP A 84 5.87 -12.91 0.56
C ASP A 84 4.80 -13.48 1.53
N TYR A 85 3.92 -14.35 1.01
CA TYR A 85 2.95 -15.15 1.75
C TYR A 85 1.88 -14.39 2.55
N THR A 86 1.66 -13.11 2.28
CA THR A 86 0.58 -12.33 2.93
C THR A 86 -0.78 -12.64 2.32
N THR A 87 -1.84 -12.35 3.07
CA THR A 87 -3.23 -12.45 2.58
C THR A 87 -3.91 -11.09 2.64
N VAL A 88 -4.43 -10.64 1.51
CA VAL A 88 -5.27 -9.45 1.36
C VAL A 88 -6.61 -9.87 0.80
N GLU A 89 -7.65 -9.93 1.63
CA GLU A 89 -8.93 -10.49 1.20
C GLU A 89 -10.16 -9.77 1.77
N ASN A 90 -11.25 -9.81 0.99
CA ASN A 90 -12.55 -9.28 1.39
C ASN A 90 -12.52 -7.80 1.80
N ASN A 91 -11.61 -7.01 1.26
CA ASN A 91 -11.51 -5.60 1.62
C ASN A 91 -12.24 -4.71 0.62
N PHE A 92 -12.60 -3.52 1.09
CA PHE A 92 -13.14 -2.45 0.30
C PHE A 92 -12.19 -1.26 0.31
N PHE A 93 -11.64 -0.94 -0.87
CA PHE A 93 -10.76 0.21 -1.09
C PHE A 93 -11.49 1.25 -1.93
N TYR A 94 -11.66 2.45 -1.38
CA TYR A 94 -12.44 3.49 -2.03
C TYR A 94 -11.77 4.85 -1.91
N ASP A 95 -11.74 5.61 -3.01
CA ASP A 95 -11.28 7.00 -3.00
C ASP A 95 -9.86 7.15 -2.46
N HIS A 96 -8.90 6.62 -3.20
CA HIS A 96 -7.48 6.67 -2.87
C HIS A 96 -6.68 7.34 -4.01
N ILE A 97 -5.50 7.86 -3.68
CA ILE A 97 -4.59 8.50 -4.63
C ILE A 97 -3.41 7.56 -4.90
N GLY A 98 -3.14 7.28 -6.17
CA GLY A 98 -2.18 6.25 -6.56
C GLY A 98 -2.84 4.87 -6.67
N HIS A 99 -2.04 3.80 -6.72
CA HIS A 99 -2.58 2.45 -6.89
C HIS A 99 -3.43 2.00 -5.70
N GLY A 100 -4.44 1.18 -5.95
CA GLY A 100 -5.28 0.61 -4.88
C GLY A 100 -4.54 -0.48 -4.13
N VAL A 101 -4.46 -1.67 -4.70
CA VAL A 101 -3.59 -2.75 -4.22
C VAL A 101 -2.31 -2.73 -5.05
N PHE A 102 -1.18 -2.55 -4.39
CA PHE A 102 0.11 -2.33 -5.03
C PHE A 102 1.13 -3.39 -4.62
N ILE A 103 1.57 -4.20 -5.59
CA ILE A 103 2.73 -5.09 -5.49
C ILE A 103 3.89 -4.32 -6.11
N GLU A 104 4.90 -3.97 -5.30
CA GLU A 104 5.84 -2.90 -5.66
C GLU A 104 7.00 -3.36 -6.54
N ASP A 105 7.63 -4.50 -6.24
CA ASP A 105 8.87 -4.91 -6.92
C ASP A 105 8.67 -5.97 -8.00
N GLY A 106 7.54 -6.67 -8.02
CA GLY A 106 7.30 -7.81 -8.91
C GLY A 106 8.09 -9.08 -8.56
N ALA A 107 8.80 -9.05 -7.44
CA ALA A 107 9.53 -10.20 -6.91
C ALA A 107 8.76 -10.92 -5.80
N GLU A 108 7.71 -10.30 -5.29
CA GLU A 108 6.87 -10.80 -4.22
C GLU A 108 6.11 -12.06 -4.66
N ARG A 109 6.13 -13.09 -3.81
CA ARG A 109 5.62 -14.42 -4.15
C ARG A 109 4.60 -14.92 -3.15
N PHE A 110 3.72 -15.78 -3.64
CA PHE A 110 2.76 -16.51 -2.82
C PHE A 110 1.79 -15.64 -2.01
N ASN A 111 1.67 -14.37 -2.37
CA ASN A 111 0.66 -13.50 -1.78
C ASN A 111 -0.72 -13.86 -2.30
N VAL A 112 -1.71 -13.89 -1.42
CA VAL A 112 -3.10 -14.18 -1.76
C VAL A 112 -3.89 -12.88 -1.79
N ILE A 113 -4.33 -12.46 -2.96
CA ILE A 113 -5.16 -11.27 -3.15
C ILE A 113 -6.49 -11.72 -3.75
N ARG A 114 -7.54 -11.70 -2.95
CA ARG A 114 -8.85 -12.21 -3.38
C ARG A 114 -10.03 -11.45 -2.80
N ASN A 115 -11.14 -11.43 -3.54
CA ASN A 115 -12.42 -10.87 -3.10
C ASN A 115 -12.33 -9.40 -2.65
N ASN A 116 -11.39 -8.63 -3.17
CA ASN A 116 -11.28 -7.21 -2.86
C ASN A 116 -12.05 -6.39 -3.88
N VAL A 117 -12.66 -5.31 -3.41
CA VAL A 117 -13.32 -4.31 -4.23
C VAL A 117 -12.48 -3.03 -4.18
N VAL A 118 -12.07 -2.55 -5.34
CA VAL A 118 -11.27 -1.33 -5.47
C VAL A 118 -11.97 -0.34 -6.39
N VAL A 119 -12.36 0.80 -5.86
CA VAL A 119 -13.20 1.78 -6.56
C VAL A 119 -12.65 3.19 -6.38
N LEU A 120 -12.76 4.01 -7.41
CA LEU A 120 -12.35 5.40 -7.42
C LEU A 120 -10.85 5.58 -7.14
N THR A 121 -10.06 4.89 -7.94
CA THR A 121 -8.61 5.10 -8.03
C THR A 121 -8.33 6.44 -8.71
N LYS A 122 -7.64 7.34 -8.02
CA LYS A 122 -7.35 8.69 -8.49
C LYS A 122 -5.88 8.88 -8.82
N ARG A 123 -5.61 9.71 -9.80
CA ARG A 123 -4.25 10.20 -10.06
C ARG A 123 -3.84 11.22 -9.00
N PRO A 124 -2.57 11.27 -8.62
CA PRO A 124 -2.03 12.45 -7.95
C PRO A 124 -2.16 13.68 -8.86
N LEU A 125 -2.16 14.86 -8.29
CA LEU A 125 -2.08 16.07 -9.09
C LEU A 125 -0.67 16.20 -9.70
N PRO A 126 -0.53 16.92 -10.84
CA PRO A 126 0.78 17.15 -11.43
C PRO A 126 1.77 17.75 -10.42
N GLY A 127 2.94 17.13 -10.30
CA GLY A 127 3.97 17.52 -9.32
C GLY A 127 3.80 16.88 -7.93
N GLU A 128 2.79 16.03 -7.75
CA GLU A 128 2.56 15.30 -6.51
C GLU A 128 2.83 13.80 -6.62
N GLU A 129 3.38 13.39 -7.72
CA GLU A 129 3.71 12.01 -8.02
C GLU A 129 4.87 11.53 -7.16
N ILE A 130 4.85 10.26 -6.79
CA ILE A 130 5.85 9.65 -5.92
C ILE A 130 6.84 8.81 -6.71
N ILE A 131 6.33 8.01 -7.63
CA ILE A 131 7.13 7.07 -8.42
C ILE A 131 6.78 7.19 -9.91
N PRO A 132 7.64 6.67 -10.81
CA PRO A 132 7.41 6.76 -12.26
C PRO A 132 6.06 6.21 -12.74
N SER A 133 5.49 5.22 -12.07
CA SER A 133 4.16 4.70 -12.43
C SER A 133 3.00 5.64 -12.08
N ASP A 134 3.22 6.62 -11.22
CA ASP A 134 2.23 7.66 -10.95
C ASP A 134 2.34 8.78 -11.98
N ASN A 135 3.58 9.12 -12.33
CA ASN A 135 3.92 10.10 -13.32
C ASN A 135 4.61 9.39 -14.48
N GLN A 136 4.52 9.83 -15.62
CA GLN A 136 4.90 9.11 -16.75
C GLN A 136 6.06 9.69 -17.53
N LEU A 137 6.98 8.86 -17.86
CA LEU A 137 8.10 9.18 -18.73
C LEU A 137 7.73 9.10 -20.21
N ASP A 138 6.67 8.37 -20.55
CA ASP A 138 6.20 8.20 -21.92
C ASP A 138 4.70 8.44 -21.98
N GLU A 139 4.26 9.38 -22.82
CA GLU A 139 2.89 9.87 -22.87
C GLU A 139 1.82 8.80 -23.16
N ASP A 140 2.18 7.74 -23.79
CA ASP A 140 1.26 6.73 -24.27
C ASP A 140 1.13 5.51 -23.35
N GLN A 141 1.99 5.35 -22.34
CA GLN A 141 2.01 4.16 -21.50
C GLN A 141 1.99 4.51 -20.01
N ASN A 142 1.18 3.85 -19.25
CA ASN A 142 1.23 3.80 -17.77
C ASN A 142 1.02 5.10 -16.96
N ARG A 143 0.26 6.08 -17.48
CA ARG A 143 -0.02 7.33 -16.75
C ARG A 143 -1.10 7.22 -15.70
N THR A 144 -1.60 6.04 -15.48
CA THR A 144 -2.80 5.91 -14.67
C THR A 144 -2.56 4.94 -13.56
N PRO A 145 -2.73 5.37 -12.31
CA PRO A 145 -2.79 4.43 -11.19
C PRO A 145 -3.84 3.36 -11.47
N ALA A 146 -3.52 2.14 -11.14
CA ALA A 146 -4.40 1.00 -11.31
C ALA A 146 -5.10 0.64 -10.00
N SER A 147 -6.32 0.11 -10.09
CA SER A 147 -6.99 -0.48 -8.94
C SER A 147 -6.18 -1.64 -8.36
N PHE A 148 -5.59 -2.46 -9.23
CA PHE A 148 -4.62 -3.49 -8.88
C PHE A 148 -3.40 -3.30 -9.76
N TRP A 149 -2.25 -3.04 -9.14
CA TRP A 149 -0.98 -2.95 -9.80
C TRP A 149 -0.08 -4.09 -9.35
N ILE A 150 0.32 -4.91 -10.30
CA ILE A 150 1.24 -6.03 -10.09
C ILE A 150 2.38 -5.81 -11.08
N THR A 151 3.54 -5.49 -10.54
CA THR A 151 4.74 -5.20 -11.33
C THR A 151 5.28 -6.44 -12.00
#